data_93bf6595e1ef0d315a32b5e23719256e
#
_entry.id   93bf6595e1ef0d315a32b5e23719256e
#
_cell.length_a   1.000
_cell.length_b   1.000
_cell.length_c   1.000
_cell.angle_alpha   90.00
_cell.angle_beta   90.00
_cell.angle_gamma   90.00
#
_symmetry.space_group_name_H-M   'P 1'
#
loop_
_entity.id
_entity.type
_entity.pdbx_description
1 polymer ?
#
loop_
_entity_poly.entity_id
_entity_poly.type
_entity_poly.pdbx_seq_one_letter_code
_entity_poly.pdbx_strand_id
1 'polypeptide(L)'
;NVRQCMEPAHVVSIDESLLSAVTTISAHDYVLVQAPDKTIGGIVTASDFNEQFRILAEPFLLVGEIENGVRRILHSKFTANELNEAKVPGNDERTIESPSDLTFGEYVRLIEQDKHWKRLNLEIDRAEFVGRLNRVREIRNDVMHFDPDGLDRADSSFLREFAQFLKRLRDVGAI
;
A
#
# COMPACT_ATOMS: atom_id res chain seq x y z
N ASN A 1 47.86 13.94 10.78
CA ASN A 1 47.71 14.69 9.53
C ASN A 1 46.36 14.36 8.92
N VAL A 2 45.57 15.39 8.53
CA VAL A 2 44.20 15.21 7.98
C VAL A 2 44.19 14.23 6.80
N ARG A 3 45.20 14.28 5.93
CA ARG A 3 45.30 13.36 4.79
C ARG A 3 45.36 11.86 5.17
N GLN A 4 45.74 11.53 6.38
CA GLN A 4 45.82 10.13 6.85
C GLN A 4 44.47 9.59 7.30
N CYS A 5 43.46 10.48 7.47
CA CYS A 5 42.09 10.15 7.89
C CYS A 5 41.09 10.39 6.75
N MET A 6 41.56 10.73 5.55
CA MET A 6 40.72 10.93 4.39
C MET A 6 40.43 9.58 3.71
N GLU A 7 39.16 9.31 3.48
CA GLU A 7 38.68 8.20 2.66
C GLU A 7 38.20 8.71 1.29
N PRO A 8 38.28 7.89 0.23
CA PRO A 8 37.68 8.26 -1.05
C PRO A 8 36.20 8.52 -0.89
N ALA A 9 35.72 9.62 -1.46
CA ALA A 9 34.31 9.92 -1.45
C ALA A 9 33.57 9.01 -2.45
N HIS A 10 32.43 8.49 -2.05
CA HIS A 10 31.49 7.77 -2.92
C HIS A 10 30.65 8.78 -3.70
N VAL A 11 30.91 8.87 -5.00
CA VAL A 11 30.30 9.88 -5.88
C VAL A 11 29.45 9.19 -6.93
N VAL A 12 28.22 9.67 -7.11
CA VAL A 12 27.29 9.23 -8.15
C VAL A 12 26.92 10.40 -9.04
N SER A 13 26.59 10.14 -10.31
CA SER A 13 26.07 11.19 -11.20
C SER A 13 24.65 11.60 -10.78
N ILE A 14 24.29 12.88 -11.00
CA ILE A 14 22.91 13.36 -10.81
C ILE A 14 21.92 12.62 -11.71
N ASP A 15 22.37 12.09 -12.85
CA ASP A 15 21.57 11.33 -13.80
C ASP A 15 21.52 9.82 -13.46
N GLU A 16 22.22 9.39 -12.41
CA GLU A 16 22.23 7.98 -12.00
C GLU A 16 20.91 7.59 -11.35
N SER A 17 20.43 6.39 -11.67
CA SER A 17 19.24 5.84 -11.03
C SER A 17 19.43 5.70 -9.51
N LEU A 18 18.46 6.13 -8.75
CA LEU A 18 18.45 5.95 -7.29
C LEU A 18 18.62 4.47 -6.90
N LEU A 19 18.03 3.54 -7.67
CA LEU A 19 18.17 2.10 -7.43
C LEU A 19 19.61 1.61 -7.64
N SER A 20 20.38 2.22 -8.56
CA SER A 20 21.80 1.93 -8.73
C SER A 20 22.63 2.43 -7.55
N ALA A 21 22.32 3.63 -7.06
CA ALA A 21 23.01 4.26 -5.95
C ALA A 21 22.75 3.57 -4.59
N VAL A 22 21.60 2.90 -4.46
CA VAL A 22 21.15 2.29 -3.20
C VAL A 22 22.15 1.33 -2.58
N THR A 23 22.84 0.53 -3.39
CA THR A 23 23.84 -0.42 -2.90
C THR A 23 25.01 0.32 -2.23
N THR A 24 25.46 1.42 -2.84
CA THR A 24 26.54 2.26 -2.30
C THR A 24 26.08 3.01 -1.05
N ILE A 25 24.87 3.57 -1.06
CA ILE A 25 24.27 4.24 0.10
C ILE A 25 24.15 3.26 1.28
N SER A 26 23.70 2.03 1.04
CA SER A 26 23.54 1.01 2.08
C SER A 26 24.87 0.53 2.67
N ALA A 27 25.93 0.58 1.88
CA ALA A 27 27.28 0.16 2.33
C ALA A 27 28.04 1.27 3.07
N HIS A 28 27.76 2.54 2.75
CA HIS A 28 28.57 3.69 3.18
C HIS A 28 27.77 4.80 3.86
N ASP A 29 26.46 4.60 4.08
CA ASP A 29 25.51 5.53 4.68
C ASP A 29 25.19 6.78 3.84
N TYR A 30 25.99 7.12 2.84
CA TYR A 30 25.78 8.27 1.96
C TYR A 30 26.49 8.13 0.61
N VAL A 31 26.06 8.96 -0.33
CA VAL A 31 26.76 9.27 -1.59
C VAL A 31 26.77 10.77 -1.83
N LEU A 32 27.82 11.27 -2.48
CA LEU A 32 27.86 12.64 -3.00
C LEU A 32 27.33 12.65 -4.42
N VAL A 33 26.46 13.62 -4.74
CA VAL A 33 25.86 13.79 -6.06
C VAL A 33 26.68 14.79 -6.87
N GLN A 34 27.19 14.34 -8.01
CA GLN A 34 28.00 15.14 -8.92
C GLN A 34 27.18 15.62 -10.12
N ALA A 35 27.22 16.91 -10.37
CA ALA A 35 26.66 17.53 -11.56
C ALA A 35 27.54 17.28 -12.81
N PRO A 36 27.04 17.52 -14.03
CA PRO A 36 27.80 17.32 -15.28
C PRO A 36 29.10 18.15 -15.35
N ASP A 37 29.14 19.30 -14.69
CA ASP A 37 30.32 20.17 -14.61
C ASP A 37 31.36 19.70 -13.59
N LYS A 38 31.21 18.50 -13.03
CA LYS A 38 32.04 17.91 -12.01
C LYS A 38 31.97 18.54 -10.62
N THR A 39 31.09 19.49 -10.41
CA THR A 39 30.86 20.04 -9.07
C THR A 39 30.03 19.06 -8.22
N ILE A 40 30.24 19.06 -6.91
CA ILE A 40 29.40 18.32 -5.98
C ILE A 40 28.20 19.20 -5.66
N GLY A 41 27.00 18.79 -6.10
CA GLY A 41 25.75 19.53 -5.95
C GLY A 41 24.92 19.11 -4.73
N GLY A 42 25.23 17.97 -4.12
CA GLY A 42 24.46 17.47 -2.98
C GLY A 42 25.04 16.21 -2.34
N ILE A 43 24.31 15.77 -1.34
CA ILE A 43 24.54 14.50 -0.64
C ILE A 43 23.20 13.78 -0.52
N VAL A 44 23.17 12.47 -0.72
CA VAL A 44 22.03 11.60 -0.43
C VAL A 44 22.45 10.58 0.61
N THR A 45 21.70 10.51 1.69
CA THR A 45 21.99 9.62 2.81
C THR A 45 21.05 8.41 2.82
N ALA A 46 21.38 7.39 3.59
CA ALA A 46 20.48 6.26 3.85
C ALA A 46 19.15 6.72 4.49
N SER A 47 19.16 7.80 5.27
CA SER A 47 17.94 8.39 5.85
C SER A 47 17.03 9.01 4.80
N ASP A 48 17.59 9.75 3.83
CA ASP A 48 16.83 10.35 2.73
C ASP A 48 16.22 9.26 1.86
N PHE A 49 17.00 8.22 1.55
CA PHE A 49 16.51 7.06 0.81
C PHE A 49 15.36 6.35 1.54
N ASN A 50 15.52 6.07 2.83
CA ASN A 50 14.49 5.42 3.64
C ASN A 50 13.21 6.24 3.70
N GLU A 51 13.29 7.57 3.81
CA GLU A 51 12.11 8.44 3.82
C GLU A 51 11.38 8.42 2.47
N GLN A 52 12.11 8.51 1.36
CA GLN A 52 11.51 8.42 0.02
C GLN A 52 10.90 7.04 -0.23
N PHE A 53 11.60 5.98 0.17
CA PHE A 53 11.06 4.62 0.06
C PHE A 53 9.79 4.45 0.90
N ARG A 54 9.75 5.00 2.11
CA ARG A 54 8.56 4.98 2.96
C ARG A 54 7.38 5.68 2.29
N ILE A 55 7.59 6.87 1.75
CA ILE A 55 6.53 7.64 1.06
C ILE A 55 5.94 6.84 -0.11
N LEU A 56 6.79 6.19 -0.89
CA LEU A 56 6.36 5.42 -2.06
C LEU A 56 5.75 4.06 -1.70
N ALA A 57 6.31 3.36 -0.73
CA ALA A 57 5.91 1.98 -0.41
C ALA A 57 4.74 1.90 0.59
N GLU A 58 4.62 2.83 1.53
CA GLU A 58 3.61 2.80 2.59
C GLU A 58 2.18 2.66 2.06
N PRO A 59 1.74 3.39 1.00
CA PRO A 59 0.39 3.24 0.47
C PRO A 59 0.08 1.83 0.00
N PHE A 60 1.01 1.17 -0.71
CA PHE A 60 0.86 -0.22 -1.16
C PHE A 60 0.71 -1.18 0.01
N LEU A 61 1.53 -1.01 1.04
CA LEU A 61 1.50 -1.86 2.23
C LEU A 61 0.17 -1.69 2.98
N LEU A 62 -0.30 -0.46 3.15
CA LEU A 62 -1.57 -0.17 3.81
C LEU A 62 -2.77 -0.71 3.03
N VAL A 63 -2.82 -0.54 1.72
CA VAL A 63 -3.85 -1.14 0.86
C VAL A 63 -3.84 -2.66 1.00
N GLY A 64 -2.66 -3.29 0.99
CA GLY A 64 -2.50 -4.73 1.20
C GLY A 64 -2.97 -5.19 2.59
N GLU A 65 -2.68 -4.44 3.64
CA GLU A 65 -3.18 -4.72 5.00
C GLU A 65 -4.70 -4.62 5.08
N ILE A 66 -5.30 -3.60 4.47
CA ILE A 66 -6.75 -3.40 4.41
C ILE A 66 -7.40 -4.56 3.64
N GLU A 67 -6.86 -4.91 2.47
CA GLU A 67 -7.37 -6.02 1.66
C GLU A 67 -7.33 -7.34 2.43
N ASN A 68 -6.22 -7.63 3.12
CA ASN A 68 -6.10 -8.80 3.98
C ASN A 68 -7.07 -8.76 5.17
N GLY A 69 -7.33 -7.58 5.74
CA GLY A 69 -8.35 -7.39 6.77
C GLY A 69 -9.76 -7.73 6.26
N VAL A 70 -10.13 -7.23 5.08
CA VAL A 70 -11.41 -7.55 4.43
C VAL A 70 -11.53 -9.03 4.11
N ARG A 71 -10.49 -9.67 3.57
CA ARG A 71 -10.48 -11.11 3.31
C ARG A 71 -10.73 -11.93 4.57
N ARG A 72 -10.19 -11.53 5.72
CA ARG A 72 -10.44 -12.20 7.01
C ARG A 72 -11.90 -12.05 7.42
N ILE A 73 -12.49 -10.87 7.29
CA ILE A 73 -13.92 -10.64 7.56
C ILE A 73 -14.80 -11.58 6.73
N LEU A 74 -14.44 -11.81 5.47
CA LEU A 74 -15.20 -12.65 4.54
C LEU A 74 -14.89 -14.14 4.68
N HIS A 75 -13.77 -14.49 5.32
CA HIS A 75 -13.32 -15.88 5.41
C HIS A 75 -14.37 -16.78 6.07
N SER A 76 -14.67 -17.89 5.44
CA SER A 76 -15.65 -18.89 5.90
C SER A 76 -17.09 -18.37 6.12
N LYS A 77 -17.40 -17.15 5.68
CA LYS A 77 -18.75 -16.57 5.79
C LYS A 77 -19.62 -16.85 4.57
N PHE A 78 -19.02 -17.14 3.42
CA PHE A 78 -19.73 -17.26 2.14
C PHE A 78 -19.32 -18.54 1.41
N THR A 79 -20.29 -19.12 0.70
CA THR A 79 -20.07 -20.23 -0.23
C THR A 79 -19.47 -19.73 -1.54
N ALA A 80 -18.83 -20.62 -2.31
CA ALA A 80 -18.31 -20.29 -3.64
C ALA A 80 -19.38 -19.69 -4.57
N ASN A 81 -20.62 -20.20 -4.50
CA ASN A 81 -21.74 -19.66 -5.30
C ASN A 81 -22.05 -18.20 -4.96
N GLU A 82 -22.13 -17.87 -3.68
CA GLU A 82 -22.38 -16.49 -3.22
C GLU A 82 -21.23 -15.54 -3.59
N LEU A 83 -19.99 -16.02 -3.53
CA LEU A 83 -18.82 -15.26 -3.98
C LEU A 83 -18.89 -15.01 -5.50
N ASN A 84 -19.30 -16.02 -6.28
CA ASN A 84 -19.48 -15.88 -7.73
C ASN A 84 -20.62 -14.90 -8.10
N GLU A 85 -21.67 -14.75 -7.28
CA GLU A 85 -22.71 -13.72 -7.48
C GLU A 85 -22.16 -12.28 -7.38
N ALA A 86 -21.06 -12.07 -6.69
CA ALA A 86 -20.42 -10.76 -6.56
C ALA A 86 -19.53 -10.37 -7.75
N LYS A 87 -19.32 -11.25 -8.73
CA LYS A 87 -18.54 -10.95 -9.93
C LYS A 87 -19.05 -9.73 -10.69
N VAL A 88 -18.13 -9.11 -11.41
CA VAL A 88 -18.49 -8.12 -12.41
C VAL A 88 -19.20 -8.82 -13.58
N PRO A 89 -20.37 -8.36 -14.02
CA PRO A 89 -21.03 -8.90 -15.21
C PRO A 89 -20.11 -8.91 -16.42
N GLY A 90 -20.11 -10.00 -17.18
CA GLY A 90 -19.25 -10.17 -18.37
C GLY A 90 -17.86 -10.78 -18.10
N ASN A 91 -17.56 -11.16 -16.86
CA ASN A 91 -16.31 -11.88 -16.51
C ASN A 91 -16.61 -13.34 -16.11
N ASP A 92 -17.32 -14.05 -16.97
CA ASP A 92 -17.84 -15.39 -16.67
C ASP A 92 -16.77 -16.49 -16.63
N GLU A 93 -15.63 -16.27 -17.29
CA GLU A 93 -14.55 -17.25 -17.39
C GLU A 93 -13.80 -17.47 -16.04
N ARG A 94 -13.88 -16.51 -15.12
CA ARG A 94 -13.18 -16.56 -13.84
C ARG A 94 -13.99 -17.31 -12.78
N THR A 95 -13.44 -18.35 -12.18
CA THR A 95 -14.05 -19.06 -11.06
C THR A 95 -13.58 -18.45 -9.75
N ILE A 96 -14.51 -18.19 -8.81
CA ILE A 96 -14.22 -17.71 -7.47
C ILE A 96 -14.44 -18.87 -6.50
N GLU A 97 -13.39 -19.31 -5.87
CA GLU A 97 -13.42 -20.41 -4.88
C GLU A 97 -13.31 -19.87 -3.46
N SER A 98 -12.62 -18.74 -3.31
CA SER A 98 -12.34 -18.12 -2.02
C SER A 98 -12.42 -16.59 -2.08
N PRO A 99 -12.52 -15.89 -0.93
CA PRO A 99 -12.42 -14.43 -0.92
C PRO A 99 -11.14 -13.88 -1.56
N SER A 100 -10.05 -14.65 -1.59
CA SER A 100 -8.79 -14.22 -2.21
C SER A 100 -8.87 -14.03 -3.72
N ASP A 101 -9.87 -14.66 -4.35
CA ASP A 101 -10.08 -14.58 -5.80
C ASP A 101 -10.90 -13.37 -6.22
N LEU A 102 -11.51 -12.67 -5.24
CA LEU A 102 -12.29 -11.46 -5.49
C LEU A 102 -11.39 -10.26 -5.74
N THR A 103 -11.81 -9.40 -6.64
CA THR A 103 -11.26 -8.04 -6.75
C THR A 103 -11.77 -7.15 -5.63
N PHE A 104 -11.11 -6.02 -5.39
CA PHE A 104 -11.54 -5.07 -4.36
C PHE A 104 -12.98 -4.57 -4.58
N GLY A 105 -13.37 -4.29 -5.84
CA GLY A 105 -14.73 -3.90 -6.17
C GLY A 105 -15.78 -4.99 -5.91
N GLU A 106 -15.38 -6.26 -6.03
CA GLU A 106 -16.26 -7.40 -5.72
C GLU A 106 -16.42 -7.60 -4.21
N TYR A 107 -15.40 -7.29 -3.38
CA TYR A 107 -15.59 -7.21 -1.92
C TYR A 107 -16.66 -6.20 -1.55
N VAL A 108 -16.58 -4.99 -2.12
CA VAL A 108 -17.54 -3.92 -1.85
C VAL A 108 -18.94 -4.39 -2.23
N ARG A 109 -19.12 -4.92 -3.44
CA ARG A 109 -20.43 -5.40 -3.94
C ARG A 109 -21.01 -6.52 -3.08
N LEU A 110 -20.17 -7.43 -2.56
CA LEU A 110 -20.60 -8.49 -1.67
C LEU A 110 -21.11 -7.94 -0.32
N ILE A 111 -20.32 -7.03 0.28
CA ILE A 111 -20.57 -6.46 1.60
C ILE A 111 -21.75 -5.45 1.57
N GLU A 112 -21.95 -4.78 0.45
CA GLU A 112 -23.03 -3.79 0.25
C GLU A 112 -24.43 -4.40 0.37
N GLN A 113 -24.59 -5.68 0.10
CA GLN A 113 -25.86 -6.37 0.22
C GLN A 113 -26.24 -6.60 1.69
N ASP A 114 -27.44 -6.15 2.08
CA ASP A 114 -27.91 -6.25 3.47
C ASP A 114 -27.91 -7.70 4.01
N LYS A 115 -28.32 -8.67 3.18
CA LYS A 115 -28.27 -10.10 3.54
C LYS A 115 -26.86 -10.60 3.88
N HIS A 116 -25.85 -10.12 3.16
CA HIS A 116 -24.46 -10.52 3.36
C HIS A 116 -23.86 -9.80 4.55
N TRP A 117 -24.14 -8.49 4.71
CA TRP A 117 -23.68 -7.70 5.84
C TRP A 117 -24.09 -8.32 7.18
N LYS A 118 -25.38 -8.67 7.31
CA LYS A 118 -25.90 -9.31 8.54
C LYS A 118 -25.15 -10.58 8.94
N ARG A 119 -24.66 -11.34 7.97
CA ARG A 119 -23.87 -12.57 8.23
C ARG A 119 -22.47 -12.29 8.76
N LEU A 120 -21.92 -11.11 8.49
CA LEU A 120 -20.61 -10.72 9.03
C LEU A 120 -20.66 -10.52 10.54
N ASN A 121 -21.83 -10.22 11.08
CA ASN A 121 -22.09 -9.99 12.51
C ASN A 121 -21.16 -8.90 13.09
N LEU A 122 -20.96 -7.82 12.32
CA LEU A 122 -20.14 -6.67 12.74
C LEU A 122 -21.03 -5.61 13.39
N GLU A 123 -20.69 -5.18 14.59
CA GLU A 123 -21.40 -4.13 15.34
C GLU A 123 -20.93 -2.72 14.90
N ILE A 124 -20.95 -2.46 13.61
CA ILE A 124 -20.59 -1.18 13.00
C ILE A 124 -21.57 -0.82 11.90
N ASP A 125 -21.67 0.46 11.56
CA ASP A 125 -22.57 0.91 10.50
C ASP A 125 -22.10 0.42 9.12
N ARG A 126 -22.99 -0.24 8.38
CA ARG A 126 -22.69 -0.78 7.05
C ARG A 126 -22.38 0.31 6.04
N ALA A 127 -23.16 1.40 6.02
CA ALA A 127 -22.99 2.44 5.01
C ALA A 127 -21.66 3.15 5.20
N GLU A 128 -21.27 3.41 6.44
CA GLU A 128 -19.95 3.97 6.78
C GLU A 128 -18.83 3.02 6.36
N PHE A 129 -18.92 1.74 6.69
CA PHE A 129 -17.90 0.76 6.33
C PHE A 129 -17.74 0.61 4.81
N VAL A 130 -18.84 0.49 4.09
CA VAL A 130 -18.86 0.42 2.61
C VAL A 130 -18.32 1.71 2.00
N GLY A 131 -18.68 2.87 2.54
CA GLY A 131 -18.15 4.16 2.12
C GLY A 131 -16.62 4.23 2.25
N ARG A 132 -16.08 3.77 3.38
CA ARG A 132 -14.64 3.67 3.60
C ARG A 132 -13.95 2.71 2.62
N LEU A 133 -14.55 1.56 2.36
CA LEU A 133 -14.01 0.61 1.36
C LEU A 133 -14.01 1.19 -0.04
N ASN A 134 -15.05 1.92 -0.45
CA ASN A 134 -15.08 2.59 -1.74
C ASN A 134 -13.96 3.62 -1.86
N ARG A 135 -13.72 4.42 -0.82
CA ARG A 135 -12.60 5.37 -0.81
C ARG A 135 -11.24 4.64 -0.93
N VAL A 136 -11.05 3.54 -0.21
CA VAL A 136 -9.83 2.71 -0.38
C VAL A 136 -9.68 2.23 -1.83
N ARG A 137 -10.79 1.83 -2.47
CA ARG A 137 -10.76 1.40 -3.88
C ARG A 137 -10.31 2.51 -4.82
N GLU A 138 -10.76 3.74 -4.60
CA GLU A 138 -10.35 4.92 -5.36
C GLU A 138 -8.85 5.18 -5.17
N ILE A 139 -8.40 5.32 -3.92
CA ILE A 139 -6.99 5.53 -3.58
C ILE A 139 -6.10 4.41 -4.14
N ARG A 140 -6.54 3.14 -4.06
CA ARG A 140 -5.81 2.00 -4.62
C ARG A 140 -5.59 2.15 -6.13
N ASN A 141 -6.59 2.63 -6.84
CA ASN A 141 -6.43 2.85 -8.29
C ASN A 141 -5.37 3.91 -8.55
N ASP A 142 -5.37 5.02 -7.82
CA ASP A 142 -4.39 6.09 -7.95
C ASP A 142 -2.98 5.59 -7.60
N VAL A 143 -2.83 4.86 -6.49
CA VAL A 143 -1.56 4.21 -6.09
C VAL A 143 -1.04 3.27 -7.19
N MET A 144 -1.91 2.49 -7.84
CA MET A 144 -1.52 1.56 -8.90
C MET A 144 -1.14 2.25 -10.20
N HIS A 145 -1.54 3.50 -10.40
CA HIS A 145 -1.11 4.33 -11.55
C HIS A 145 0.24 5.02 -11.33
N PHE A 146 0.88 4.81 -10.16
CA PHE A 146 2.20 5.35 -9.84
C PHE A 146 2.30 6.87 -10.04
N ASP A 147 1.40 7.63 -9.40
CA ASP A 147 1.53 9.07 -9.38
C ASP A 147 2.89 9.45 -8.78
N PRO A 148 3.77 10.15 -9.52
CA PRO A 148 5.11 10.51 -9.06
C PRO A 148 5.10 11.45 -7.84
N ASP A 149 4.02 12.19 -7.63
CA ASP A 149 3.85 13.07 -6.46
C ASP A 149 3.40 12.30 -5.21
N GLY A 150 3.07 11.00 -5.38
CA GLY A 150 2.59 10.13 -4.32
C GLY A 150 1.17 10.49 -3.86
N LEU A 151 0.71 9.81 -2.80
CA LEU A 151 -0.58 10.13 -2.20
C LEU A 151 -0.53 11.43 -1.40
N ASP A 152 -1.62 12.18 -1.44
CA ASP A 152 -1.78 13.31 -0.56
C ASP A 152 -1.82 12.90 0.93
N ARG A 153 -1.65 13.89 1.83
CA ARG A 153 -1.60 13.64 3.27
C ARG A 153 -2.93 13.13 3.83
N ALA A 154 -4.05 13.55 3.25
CA ALA A 154 -5.38 13.16 3.71
C ALA A 154 -5.65 11.69 3.39
N ASP A 155 -5.33 11.25 2.18
CA ASP A 155 -5.49 9.86 1.76
C ASP A 155 -4.52 8.92 2.47
N SER A 156 -3.27 9.35 2.66
CA SER A 156 -2.30 8.59 3.47
C SER A 156 -2.76 8.41 4.92
N SER A 157 -3.30 9.46 5.55
CA SER A 157 -3.85 9.39 6.91
C SER A 157 -5.07 8.48 6.97
N PHE A 158 -5.97 8.60 5.99
CA PHE A 158 -7.16 7.77 5.88
C PHE A 158 -6.82 6.27 5.78
N LEU A 159 -5.85 5.90 4.93
CA LEU A 159 -5.42 4.50 4.81
C LEU A 159 -4.86 3.97 6.14
N ARG A 160 -4.01 4.76 6.83
CA ARG A 160 -3.47 4.36 8.15
C ARG A 160 -4.57 4.15 9.18
N GLU A 161 -5.51 5.09 9.27
CA GLU A 161 -6.63 5.01 10.21
C GLU A 161 -7.51 3.79 9.94
N PHE A 162 -7.79 3.51 8.68
CA PHE A 162 -8.65 2.38 8.32
C PHE A 162 -7.93 1.03 8.50
N ALA A 163 -6.66 0.93 8.17
CA ALA A 163 -5.84 -0.25 8.46
C ALA A 163 -5.78 -0.53 9.97
N GLN A 164 -5.55 0.52 10.78
CA GLN A 164 -5.56 0.42 12.25
C GLN A 164 -6.94 0.03 12.80
N PHE A 165 -8.02 0.53 12.19
CA PHE A 165 -9.38 0.15 12.58
C PHE A 165 -9.61 -1.34 12.35
N LEU A 166 -9.27 -1.89 11.18
CA LEU A 166 -9.40 -3.32 10.89
C LEU A 166 -8.52 -4.18 11.81
N LYS A 167 -7.32 -3.68 12.13
CA LYS A 167 -6.45 -4.34 13.10
C LYS A 167 -7.11 -4.42 14.48
N ARG A 168 -7.71 -3.32 14.96
CA ARG A 168 -8.43 -3.30 16.24
C ARG A 168 -9.60 -4.27 16.25
N LEU A 169 -10.40 -4.36 15.19
CA LEU A 169 -11.48 -5.35 15.08
C LEU A 169 -10.95 -6.79 15.26
N ARG A 170 -9.81 -7.09 14.66
CA ARG A 170 -9.15 -8.39 14.85
C ARG A 170 -8.69 -8.59 16.29
N ASP A 171 -8.03 -7.61 16.87
CA ASP A 171 -7.42 -7.72 18.20
C ASP A 171 -8.48 -7.89 19.31
N VAL A 172 -9.71 -7.42 19.09
CA VAL A 172 -10.86 -7.67 19.99
C VAL A 172 -11.67 -8.92 19.62
N GLY A 173 -11.24 -9.68 18.62
CA GLY A 173 -11.92 -10.91 18.20
C GLY A 173 -13.25 -10.69 17.48
N ALA A 174 -13.47 -9.50 16.91
CA ALA A 174 -14.67 -9.21 16.11
C ALA A 174 -14.57 -9.78 14.68
N ILE A 175 -13.35 -10.09 14.21
CA ILE A 175 -13.07 -10.67 12.90
C ILE A 175 -11.93 -11.70 12.96
#